data_1a46297f6286c50a28e46e0d14259439
#
_entry.id   1a46297f6286c50a28e46e0d14259439
#
_cell.length_a   1.000
_cell.length_b   1.000
_cell.length_c   1.000
_cell.angle_alpha   90.00
_cell.angle_beta   90.00
_cell.angle_gamma   90.00
#
_symmetry.space_group_name_H-M   'P 1'
#
loop_
_entity.id
_entity.type
_entity.pdbx_description
1 polymer ?
#
loop_
_entity_poly.entity_id
_entity_poly.type
_entity_poly.pdbx_seq_one_letter_code
_entity_poly.pdbx_strand_id
1 'polypeptide(L)'
;MGIITQKKRYLPHSFLTKKHSVLLYRSTHDINFVCRRYHISKSSLMRWNRKYDGSDESLYDKSHKPHTLHPSSHTPAELALIKNIYNHNKNISMCELYGKLLKRGYTRNPGSLYRVCKRLGFVNSSIKSTKEKYKPMRYDTPELIGIKWQLDVKYVPVKCYSGSIPQKFYQYTVIDEASRQRFIYPYMEQSGYSTVDFIKRAIKFFGYKPAIIQTDNGAEFTNIRRTDKVHIFDMLCNHLRIKHQLIRPRTPRHNGKVERSHLTDQKRFYNYLSFYSYDDLKKQMSSYLRRSNDIPMQVLNWMSPNQKRQQLINLL
;
A
#
# COMPACT_ATOMS: atom_id res chain seq x y z
N MET A 1 13.82 -37.10 0.44
CA MET A 1 13.97 -36.31 1.68
C MET A 1 15.27 -35.53 1.58
N GLY A 2 15.18 -34.23 1.24
CA GLY A 2 16.37 -33.37 1.15
C GLY A 2 16.70 -32.81 2.53
N ILE A 3 17.88 -33.10 3.04
CA ILE A 3 18.40 -32.57 4.29
C ILE A 3 18.67 -31.08 4.07
N ILE A 4 17.84 -30.20 4.65
CA ILE A 4 18.10 -28.76 4.70
C ILE A 4 19.24 -28.57 5.72
N THR A 5 20.47 -28.49 5.24
CA THR A 5 21.61 -28.06 6.05
C THR A 5 21.42 -26.58 6.40
N GLN A 6 21.01 -26.32 7.65
CA GLN A 6 21.07 -24.96 8.20
C GLN A 6 22.52 -24.47 8.14
N LYS A 7 22.78 -23.43 7.33
CA LYS A 7 24.08 -22.73 7.37
C LYS A 7 24.30 -22.22 8.80
N LYS A 8 25.20 -22.85 9.55
CA LYS A 8 25.62 -22.35 10.87
C LYS A 8 26.10 -20.90 10.68
N ARG A 9 25.40 -19.94 11.27
CA ARG A 9 25.87 -18.55 11.30
C ARG A 9 27.12 -18.52 12.15
N TYR A 10 28.26 -18.14 11.57
CA TYR A 10 29.49 -17.90 12.30
C TYR A 10 29.28 -16.72 13.25
N LEU A 11 29.34 -16.97 14.55
CA LEU A 11 29.30 -15.91 15.56
C LEU A 11 30.71 -15.39 15.79
N PRO A 12 30.96 -14.08 15.76
CA PRO A 12 32.28 -13.54 16.05
C PRO A 12 32.70 -13.90 17.50
N HIS A 13 33.98 -14.16 17.69
CA HIS A 13 34.53 -14.44 19.03
C HIS A 13 34.38 -13.21 19.93
N SER A 14 34.06 -13.44 21.21
CA SER A 14 33.96 -12.36 22.19
C SER A 14 35.32 -11.67 22.38
N PHE A 15 35.27 -10.42 22.84
CA PHE A 15 36.48 -9.68 23.20
C PHE A 15 37.33 -10.44 24.22
N LEU A 16 36.72 -10.99 25.28
CA LEU A 16 37.44 -11.78 26.30
C LEU A 16 38.14 -13.00 25.71
N THR A 17 37.51 -13.71 24.79
CA THR A 17 38.18 -14.85 24.10
C THR A 17 39.40 -14.39 23.32
N LYS A 18 39.35 -13.25 22.62
CA LYS A 18 40.47 -12.69 21.88
C LYS A 18 41.60 -12.30 22.84
N LYS A 19 41.31 -11.59 23.92
CA LYS A 19 42.30 -11.14 24.90
C LYS A 19 42.99 -12.31 25.60
N HIS A 20 42.22 -13.23 26.19
CA HIS A 20 42.77 -14.37 26.94
C HIS A 20 43.59 -15.30 26.03
N SER A 21 43.15 -15.54 24.81
CA SER A 21 43.91 -16.37 23.87
C SER A 21 45.25 -15.75 23.48
N VAL A 22 45.30 -14.44 23.27
CA VAL A 22 46.54 -13.72 22.95
C VAL A 22 47.49 -13.71 24.17
N LEU A 23 47.00 -13.40 25.34
CA LEU A 23 47.82 -13.39 26.57
C LEU A 23 48.39 -14.79 26.88
N LEU A 24 47.55 -15.84 26.78
CA LEU A 24 48.02 -17.22 26.97
C LEU A 24 49.03 -17.63 25.91
N TYR A 25 48.87 -17.23 24.65
CA TYR A 25 49.85 -17.48 23.62
C TYR A 25 51.19 -16.77 23.88
N ARG A 26 51.17 -15.55 24.33
CA ARG A 26 52.40 -14.79 24.67
C ARG A 26 53.13 -15.37 25.86
N SER A 27 52.44 -16.06 26.79
CA SER A 27 53.06 -16.72 27.95
C SER A 27 53.58 -18.16 27.64
N THR A 28 52.87 -18.90 26.78
CA THR A 28 53.18 -20.34 26.56
C THR A 28 53.90 -20.60 25.23
N HIS A 29 53.81 -19.72 24.28
CA HIS A 29 54.28 -19.85 22.90
C HIS A 29 53.73 -21.09 22.17
N ASP A 30 52.74 -21.81 22.74
CA ASP A 30 52.13 -23.00 22.16
C ASP A 30 50.83 -22.66 21.44
N ILE A 31 50.92 -22.56 20.10
CA ILE A 31 49.78 -22.24 19.23
C ILE A 31 48.72 -23.35 19.32
N ASN A 32 49.14 -24.62 19.31
CA ASN A 32 48.22 -25.75 19.23
C ASN A 32 47.38 -25.87 20.51
N PHE A 33 48.03 -25.70 21.64
CA PHE A 33 47.36 -25.67 22.95
C PHE A 33 46.31 -24.57 23.04
N VAL A 34 46.67 -23.32 22.68
CA VAL A 34 45.76 -22.18 22.74
C VAL A 34 44.58 -22.33 21.76
N CYS A 35 44.85 -22.79 20.53
CA CYS A 35 43.81 -23.01 19.55
C CYS A 35 42.79 -24.06 20.00
N ARG A 36 43.25 -25.17 20.60
CA ARG A 36 42.35 -26.20 21.15
C ARG A 36 41.56 -25.69 22.35
N ARG A 37 42.19 -24.95 23.26
CA ARG A 37 41.56 -24.44 24.49
C ARG A 37 40.45 -23.45 24.22
N TYR A 38 40.62 -22.54 23.24
CA TYR A 38 39.66 -21.50 22.93
C TYR A 38 38.79 -21.78 21.67
N HIS A 39 38.96 -22.96 21.06
CA HIS A 39 38.26 -23.33 19.80
C HIS A 39 38.41 -22.30 18.69
N ILE A 40 39.62 -21.81 18.49
CA ILE A 40 39.94 -20.78 17.51
C ILE A 40 40.92 -21.31 16.46
N SER A 41 40.90 -20.69 15.27
CA SER A 41 41.89 -21.01 14.24
C SER A 41 43.24 -20.35 14.51
N LYS A 42 44.33 -20.99 14.07
CA LYS A 42 45.68 -20.43 14.08
C LYS A 42 45.72 -19.03 13.45
N SER A 43 45.05 -18.84 12.32
CA SER A 43 45.00 -17.57 11.61
C SER A 43 44.31 -16.47 12.45
N SER A 44 43.26 -16.81 13.20
CA SER A 44 42.59 -15.87 14.10
C SER A 44 43.49 -15.45 15.24
N LEU A 45 44.16 -16.43 15.90
CA LEU A 45 45.09 -16.15 16.99
C LEU A 45 46.24 -15.24 16.53
N MET A 46 46.89 -15.58 15.41
CA MET A 46 48.04 -14.81 14.89
C MET A 46 47.62 -13.39 14.47
N ARG A 47 46.42 -13.25 13.88
CA ARG A 47 45.90 -11.95 13.54
C ARG A 47 45.63 -11.09 14.78
N TRP A 48 45.07 -11.64 15.83
CA TRP A 48 44.82 -10.93 17.10
C TRP A 48 46.13 -10.61 17.81
N ASN A 49 47.10 -11.54 17.86
CA ASN A 49 48.37 -11.30 18.47
C ASN A 49 49.16 -10.17 17.76
N ARG A 50 49.10 -10.10 16.44
CA ARG A 50 49.71 -9.00 15.66
C ARG A 50 49.03 -7.64 15.94
N LYS A 51 47.73 -7.68 16.22
CA LYS A 51 46.92 -6.49 16.47
C LYS A 51 47.05 -5.99 17.89
N TYR A 52 47.40 -6.87 18.84
CA TYR A 52 47.41 -6.55 20.27
C TYR A 52 48.68 -5.78 20.67
N ASP A 53 48.46 -4.49 20.97
CA ASP A 53 49.49 -3.54 21.40
C ASP A 53 49.64 -3.44 22.93
N GLY A 54 48.85 -4.20 23.72
CA GLY A 54 48.78 -4.14 25.17
C GLY A 54 47.49 -3.50 25.67
N SER A 55 46.77 -2.72 24.82
CA SER A 55 45.51 -2.11 25.16
C SER A 55 44.31 -3.00 24.77
N ASP A 56 43.23 -2.89 25.51
CA ASP A 56 42.02 -3.64 25.25
C ASP A 56 41.34 -3.16 23.94
N GLU A 57 41.45 -1.88 23.62
CA GLU A 57 40.89 -1.27 22.44
C GLU A 57 41.42 -1.83 21.13
N SER A 58 42.70 -2.30 21.15
CA SER A 58 43.32 -2.90 19.97
C SER A 58 42.61 -4.16 19.49
N LEU A 59 41.90 -4.89 20.38
CA LEU A 59 41.18 -6.13 20.07
C LEU A 59 39.68 -5.93 19.76
N TYR A 60 39.12 -4.73 19.91
CA TYR A 60 37.75 -4.45 19.55
C TYR A 60 37.53 -4.56 18.04
N ASP A 61 36.35 -5.05 17.68
CA ASP A 61 35.97 -5.09 16.28
C ASP A 61 35.65 -3.68 15.79
N LYS A 62 36.37 -3.24 14.77
CA LYS A 62 36.07 -1.94 14.12
C LYS A 62 34.82 -2.06 13.27
N SER A 63 34.09 -0.95 13.15
CA SER A 63 32.94 -0.87 12.27
C SER A 63 33.33 -1.18 10.83
N HIS A 64 32.58 -2.08 10.19
CA HIS A 64 32.73 -2.38 8.76
C HIS A 64 31.91 -1.42 7.85
N LYS A 65 31.32 -0.37 8.45
CA LYS A 65 30.59 0.63 7.64
C LYS A 65 31.56 1.37 6.73
N PRO A 66 31.22 1.53 5.45
CA PRO A 66 32.01 2.39 4.55
C PRO A 66 32.14 3.80 5.14
N HIS A 67 33.31 4.38 5.05
CA HIS A 67 33.58 5.76 5.49
C HIS A 67 33.00 6.79 4.51
N THR A 68 32.86 6.41 3.24
CA THR A 68 32.28 7.25 2.19
C THR A 68 30.82 6.89 1.96
N LEU A 69 30.02 7.90 1.64
CA LEU A 69 28.61 7.70 1.25
C LEU A 69 28.57 6.92 -0.07
N HIS A 70 27.65 5.98 -0.18
CA HIS A 70 27.43 5.27 -1.43
C HIS A 70 27.04 6.25 -2.55
N PRO A 71 27.57 6.14 -3.79
CA PRO A 71 27.25 7.05 -4.89
C PRO A 71 25.75 7.24 -5.15
N SER A 72 24.97 6.17 -4.94
CA SER A 72 23.50 6.21 -5.04
C SER A 72 22.80 6.68 -3.75
N SER A 73 23.51 7.26 -2.78
CA SER A 73 22.87 7.84 -1.59
C SER A 73 22.04 9.06 -1.97
N HIS A 74 20.96 9.30 -1.22
CA HIS A 74 20.19 10.53 -1.41
C HIS A 74 21.03 11.76 -1.11
N THR A 75 20.92 12.75 -1.96
CA THR A 75 21.58 14.05 -1.76
C THR A 75 20.92 14.82 -0.61
N PRO A 76 21.62 15.78 0.00
CA PRO A 76 21.01 16.66 1.01
C PRO A 76 19.76 17.38 0.50
N ALA A 77 19.76 17.83 -0.76
CA ALA A 77 18.61 18.48 -1.39
C ALA A 77 17.41 17.55 -1.52
N GLU A 78 17.62 16.29 -1.96
CA GLU A 78 16.55 15.29 -2.00
C GLU A 78 15.98 14.99 -0.62
N LEU A 79 16.82 14.88 0.40
CA LEU A 79 16.40 14.65 1.79
C LEU A 79 15.58 15.84 2.33
N ALA A 80 16.01 17.07 2.03
CA ALA A 80 15.29 18.28 2.41
C ALA A 80 13.92 18.33 1.72
N LEU A 81 13.85 18.00 0.43
CA LEU A 81 12.59 17.94 -0.32
C LEU A 81 11.62 16.92 0.27
N ILE A 82 12.10 15.71 0.59
CA ILE A 82 11.28 14.65 1.22
C ILE A 82 10.73 15.11 2.57
N LYS A 83 11.58 15.69 3.42
CA LYS A 83 11.19 16.22 4.75
C LYS A 83 10.16 17.34 4.61
N ASN A 84 10.40 18.28 3.70
CA ASN A 84 9.50 19.40 3.47
C ASN A 84 8.09 18.93 3.08
N ILE A 85 7.99 18.08 2.06
CA ILE A 85 6.68 17.58 1.62
C ILE A 85 5.99 16.79 2.74
N TYR A 86 6.72 15.97 3.49
CA TYR A 86 6.16 15.17 4.57
C TYR A 86 5.61 16.06 5.70
N ASN A 87 6.39 17.07 6.13
CA ASN A 87 6.01 17.94 7.24
C ASN A 87 4.79 18.82 6.93
N HIS A 88 4.65 19.27 5.68
CA HIS A 88 3.49 20.04 5.24
C HIS A 88 2.24 19.18 4.95
N ASN A 89 2.39 17.85 4.92
CA ASN A 89 1.30 16.92 4.62
C ASN A 89 1.30 15.78 5.63
N LYS A 90 1.02 16.08 6.90
CA LYS A 90 0.92 15.07 7.96
C LYS A 90 -0.03 13.94 7.53
N ASN A 91 0.35 12.70 7.81
CA ASN A 91 -0.38 11.48 7.43
C ASN A 91 -0.44 11.17 5.92
N ILE A 92 0.42 11.80 5.13
CA ILE A 92 0.55 11.48 3.70
C ILE A 92 0.93 9.99 3.51
N SER A 93 0.30 9.33 2.57
CA SER A 93 0.70 7.95 2.23
C SER A 93 1.98 7.93 1.40
N MET A 94 2.72 6.80 1.44
CA MET A 94 3.93 6.63 0.63
C MET A 94 3.69 6.84 -0.88
N CYS A 95 2.54 6.36 -1.40
CA CYS A 95 2.19 6.54 -2.80
C CYS A 95 1.94 8.01 -3.15
N GLU A 96 1.26 8.75 -2.27
CA GLU A 96 1.00 10.17 -2.47
C GLU A 96 2.27 11.01 -2.31
N LEU A 97 3.12 10.69 -1.32
CA LEU A 97 4.44 11.31 -1.16
C LEU A 97 5.29 11.09 -2.42
N TYR A 98 5.33 9.87 -2.92
CA TYR A 98 6.06 9.56 -4.14
C TYR A 98 5.52 10.32 -5.35
N GLY A 99 4.19 10.39 -5.53
CA GLY A 99 3.57 11.16 -6.61
C GLY A 99 3.89 12.67 -6.55
N LYS A 100 3.90 13.26 -5.33
CA LYS A 100 4.29 14.68 -5.15
C LYS A 100 5.78 14.91 -5.43
N LEU A 101 6.63 13.95 -5.11
CA LEU A 101 8.06 13.98 -5.37
C LEU A 101 8.35 13.87 -6.88
N LEU A 102 7.68 12.95 -7.59
CA LEU A 102 7.81 12.81 -9.05
C LEU A 102 7.51 14.13 -9.78
N LYS A 103 6.43 14.81 -9.37
CA LYS A 103 6.06 16.13 -9.93
C LYS A 103 7.12 17.22 -9.70
N ARG A 104 8.08 16.99 -8.80
CA ARG A 104 9.19 17.90 -8.47
C ARG A 104 10.55 17.38 -8.93
N GLY A 105 10.56 16.47 -9.89
CA GLY A 105 11.78 15.96 -10.50
C GLY A 105 12.53 14.88 -9.71
N TYR A 106 11.89 14.24 -8.71
CA TYR A 106 12.50 13.13 -8.00
C TYR A 106 12.57 11.88 -8.90
N THR A 107 13.76 11.33 -9.11
CA THR A 107 14.01 10.26 -10.08
C THR A 107 14.23 8.87 -9.47
N ARG A 108 14.38 8.79 -8.13
CA ARG A 108 14.70 7.51 -7.49
C ARG A 108 13.49 6.61 -7.35
N ASN A 109 13.73 5.30 -7.26
CA ASN A 109 12.67 4.32 -7.15
C ASN A 109 11.94 4.38 -5.78
N PRO A 110 10.68 3.90 -5.72
CA PRO A 110 9.87 3.93 -4.49
C PRO A 110 10.47 3.14 -3.33
N GLY A 111 11.20 2.05 -3.61
CA GLY A 111 11.87 1.26 -2.56
C GLY A 111 13.00 2.03 -1.89
N SER A 112 13.71 2.88 -2.64
CA SER A 112 14.73 3.78 -2.10
C SER A 112 14.10 4.85 -1.19
N LEU A 113 13.01 5.47 -1.65
CA LEU A 113 12.22 6.42 -0.86
C LEU A 113 11.73 5.78 0.44
N TYR A 114 11.16 4.57 0.37
CA TYR A 114 10.67 3.86 1.56
C TYR A 114 11.76 3.66 2.61
N ARG A 115 12.97 3.25 2.20
CA ARG A 115 14.11 3.07 3.11
C ARG A 115 14.52 4.37 3.79
N VAL A 116 14.51 5.49 3.05
CA VAL A 116 14.79 6.81 3.62
C VAL A 116 13.70 7.22 4.60
N CYS A 117 12.43 7.11 4.22
CA CYS A 117 11.32 7.45 5.10
C CYS A 117 11.31 6.60 6.38
N LYS A 118 11.67 5.31 6.30
CA LYS A 118 11.82 4.46 7.48
C LYS A 118 12.94 4.95 8.40
N ARG A 119 14.11 5.32 7.83
CA ARG A 119 15.24 5.87 8.59
C ARG A 119 14.91 7.22 9.24
N LEU A 120 14.07 8.04 8.59
CA LEU A 120 13.62 9.33 9.12
C LEU A 120 12.46 9.19 10.13
N GLY A 121 11.99 7.98 10.42
CA GLY A 121 10.86 7.75 11.34
C GLY A 121 9.48 8.11 10.76
N PHE A 122 9.38 8.33 9.45
CA PHE A 122 8.13 8.69 8.79
C PHE A 122 7.20 7.49 8.53
N VAL A 123 7.71 6.28 8.71
CA VAL A 123 6.97 5.02 8.54
C VAL A 123 6.96 4.29 9.88
N ASN A 124 5.79 4.22 10.49
CA ASN A 124 5.60 3.39 11.68
C ASN A 124 5.70 1.92 11.27
N SER A 125 6.47 1.14 12.03
CA SER A 125 6.48 -0.32 11.89
C SER A 125 5.10 -0.83 12.29
N SER A 126 4.29 -1.25 11.31
CA SER A 126 3.05 -1.97 11.61
C SER A 126 3.40 -3.26 12.33
N ILE A 127 2.75 -3.52 13.46
CA ILE A 127 2.80 -4.81 14.15
C ILE A 127 2.45 -5.86 13.11
N LYS A 128 3.36 -6.81 12.88
CA LYS A 128 3.12 -7.92 11.95
C LYS A 128 1.93 -8.70 12.46
N SER A 129 0.83 -8.70 11.71
CA SER A 129 -0.30 -9.56 12.01
C SER A 129 0.15 -11.03 11.99
N THR A 130 -0.13 -11.75 13.05
CA THR A 130 0.10 -13.20 13.17
C THR A 130 -0.93 -14.03 12.40
N LYS A 131 -1.85 -13.37 11.66
CA LYS A 131 -2.85 -14.05 10.83
C LYS A 131 -2.16 -14.89 9.75
N GLU A 132 -2.64 -16.10 9.55
CA GLU A 132 -2.21 -16.96 8.45
C GLU A 132 -2.18 -16.20 7.13
N LYS A 133 -1.08 -16.36 6.39
CA LYS A 133 -0.93 -15.71 5.09
C LYS A 133 -1.95 -16.31 4.13
N TYR A 134 -2.99 -15.56 3.88
CA TYR A 134 -3.96 -15.87 2.85
C TYR A 134 -3.26 -16.11 1.51
N LYS A 135 -3.53 -17.27 0.89
CA LYS A 135 -3.07 -17.55 -0.48
C LYS A 135 -4.06 -16.89 -1.46
N PRO A 136 -3.65 -15.84 -2.17
CA PRO A 136 -4.55 -15.20 -3.14
C PRO A 136 -4.86 -16.17 -4.27
N MET A 137 -6.15 -16.36 -4.58
CA MET A 137 -6.55 -16.99 -5.85
C MET A 137 -6.28 -16.01 -6.99
N ARG A 138 -5.81 -16.55 -8.11
CA ARG A 138 -5.59 -15.78 -9.33
C ARG A 138 -6.91 -15.16 -9.80
N TYR A 139 -6.90 -13.86 -10.06
CA TYR A 139 -8.02 -13.10 -10.58
C TYR A 139 -7.53 -12.35 -11.82
N ASP A 140 -8.12 -12.68 -12.96
CA ASP A 140 -7.75 -12.04 -14.22
C ASP A 140 -8.44 -10.67 -14.31
N THR A 141 -7.63 -9.62 -14.25
CA THR A 141 -8.10 -8.24 -14.40
C THR A 141 -8.19 -7.93 -15.90
N PRO A 142 -9.32 -7.36 -16.38
CA PRO A 142 -9.41 -6.91 -17.77
C PRO A 142 -8.28 -5.97 -18.16
N GLU A 143 -7.75 -6.11 -19.37
CA GLU A 143 -6.68 -5.27 -19.89
C GLU A 143 -7.20 -3.94 -20.45
N LEU A 144 -8.43 -3.92 -20.96
CA LEU A 144 -9.05 -2.76 -21.58
C LEU A 144 -10.07 -2.11 -20.65
N ILE A 145 -10.20 -0.78 -20.76
CA ILE A 145 -11.24 0.00 -20.07
C ILE A 145 -12.64 -0.37 -20.59
N GLY A 146 -13.65 -0.17 -19.76
CA GLY A 146 -15.04 -0.43 -20.13
C GLY A 146 -15.43 -1.92 -20.21
N ILE A 147 -14.53 -2.85 -19.98
CA ILE A 147 -14.91 -4.28 -19.94
C ILE A 147 -15.70 -4.57 -18.66
N LYS A 148 -15.18 -4.16 -17.50
CA LYS A 148 -15.83 -4.50 -16.24
C LYS A 148 -15.67 -3.39 -15.19
N TRP A 149 -16.79 -3.03 -14.59
CA TRP A 149 -16.86 -2.14 -13.44
C TRP A 149 -17.27 -2.91 -12.19
N GLN A 150 -16.68 -2.55 -11.04
CA GLN A 150 -17.17 -2.97 -9.73
C GLN A 150 -17.91 -1.80 -9.08
N LEU A 151 -19.13 -2.08 -8.62
CA LEU A 151 -20.01 -1.11 -7.96
C LEU A 151 -20.31 -1.57 -6.54
N ASP A 152 -20.28 -0.63 -5.60
CA ASP A 152 -20.60 -0.89 -4.20
C ASP A 152 -21.07 0.40 -3.49
N VAL A 153 -21.80 0.25 -2.38
CA VAL A 153 -22.31 1.36 -1.58
C VAL A 153 -21.75 1.27 -0.16
N LYS A 154 -21.33 2.42 0.35
CA LYS A 154 -20.81 2.54 1.71
C LYS A 154 -21.58 3.60 2.49
N TYR A 155 -21.87 3.33 3.78
CA TYR A 155 -22.31 4.37 4.69
C TYR A 155 -21.23 5.42 4.92
N VAL A 156 -21.62 6.71 4.82
CA VAL A 156 -20.79 7.80 5.30
C VAL A 156 -20.81 7.79 6.83
N PRO A 157 -19.64 7.79 7.51
CA PRO A 157 -19.64 7.74 8.96
C PRO A 157 -20.39 8.92 9.59
N VAL A 158 -21.33 8.64 10.47
CA VAL A 158 -22.21 9.64 11.12
C VAL A 158 -21.38 10.74 11.79
N LYS A 159 -20.25 10.41 12.39
CA LYS A 159 -19.34 11.37 13.04
C LYS A 159 -18.80 12.47 12.13
N CYS A 160 -18.88 12.30 10.81
CA CYS A 160 -18.44 13.31 9.85
C CYS A 160 -19.48 14.42 9.62
N TYR A 161 -20.73 14.17 9.99
CA TYR A 161 -21.83 15.12 9.81
C TYR A 161 -22.03 15.97 11.07
N SER A 162 -21.99 17.28 10.92
CA SER A 162 -22.13 18.26 12.00
C SER A 162 -23.46 19.03 11.96
N GLY A 163 -24.40 18.64 11.10
CA GLY A 163 -25.73 19.28 11.01
C GLY A 163 -26.58 18.98 12.23
N SER A 164 -27.57 19.85 12.49
CA SER A 164 -28.45 19.78 13.67
C SER A 164 -29.47 18.64 13.62
N ILE A 165 -29.84 18.17 12.43
CA ILE A 165 -30.83 17.10 12.26
C ILE A 165 -30.07 15.81 11.88
N PRO A 166 -30.18 14.71 12.67
CA PRO A 166 -29.54 13.45 12.36
C PRO A 166 -29.97 12.92 10.97
N GLN A 167 -29.01 12.70 10.09
CA GLN A 167 -29.26 12.19 8.74
C GLN A 167 -28.19 11.18 8.34
N LYS A 168 -28.61 10.16 7.58
CA LYS A 168 -27.72 9.17 6.97
C LYS A 168 -27.36 9.58 5.56
N PHE A 169 -26.11 9.34 5.20
CA PHE A 169 -25.61 9.57 3.84
C PHE A 169 -24.90 8.31 3.36
N TYR A 170 -24.91 8.11 2.06
CA TYR A 170 -24.38 6.91 1.41
C TYR A 170 -23.42 7.34 0.30
N GLN A 171 -22.25 6.74 0.25
CA GLN A 171 -21.33 6.89 -0.87
C GLN A 171 -21.50 5.73 -1.83
N TYR A 172 -21.94 6.01 -3.02
CA TYR A 172 -21.89 5.09 -4.15
C TYR A 172 -20.50 5.19 -4.79
N THR A 173 -19.94 4.05 -5.14
CA THR A 173 -18.59 3.96 -5.71
C THR A 173 -18.59 2.98 -6.85
N VAL A 174 -18.09 3.40 -8.00
CA VAL A 174 -17.81 2.51 -9.13
C VAL A 174 -16.35 2.64 -9.54
N ILE A 175 -15.70 1.51 -9.85
CA ILE A 175 -14.30 1.42 -10.28
C ILE A 175 -14.24 0.66 -11.60
N ASP A 176 -13.59 1.25 -12.60
CA ASP A 176 -13.14 0.52 -13.78
C ASP A 176 -11.96 -0.37 -13.41
N GLU A 177 -12.08 -1.67 -13.69
CA GLU A 177 -11.10 -2.66 -13.23
C GLU A 177 -9.74 -2.53 -13.90
N ALA A 178 -9.68 -2.11 -15.16
CA ALA A 178 -8.43 -1.99 -15.91
C ALA A 178 -7.63 -0.77 -15.51
N SER A 179 -8.27 0.39 -15.50
CA SER A 179 -7.62 1.68 -15.19
C SER A 179 -7.51 1.97 -13.70
N ARG A 180 -8.31 1.31 -12.87
CA ARG A 180 -8.53 1.66 -11.44
C ARG A 180 -9.11 3.06 -11.26
N GLN A 181 -9.48 3.75 -12.32
CA GLN A 181 -10.19 5.01 -12.21
C GLN A 181 -11.55 4.76 -11.59
N ARG A 182 -11.95 5.63 -10.68
CA ARG A 182 -13.21 5.47 -9.97
C ARG A 182 -14.03 6.75 -10.03
N PHE A 183 -15.33 6.57 -9.89
CA PHE A 183 -16.29 7.63 -9.66
C PHE A 183 -16.99 7.39 -8.33
N ILE A 184 -17.17 8.44 -7.53
CA ILE A 184 -17.88 8.41 -6.25
C ILE A 184 -18.88 9.56 -6.20
N TYR A 185 -20.04 9.30 -5.61
CA TYR A 185 -21.06 10.32 -5.44
C TYR A 185 -21.91 10.04 -4.19
N PRO A 186 -22.29 11.07 -3.39
CA PRO A 186 -23.11 10.86 -2.21
C PRO A 186 -24.59 10.86 -2.55
N TYR A 187 -25.37 10.10 -1.76
CA TYR A 187 -26.83 10.11 -1.76
C TYR A 187 -27.37 10.16 -0.34
N MET A 188 -28.60 10.61 -0.19
CA MET A 188 -29.31 10.65 1.09
C MET A 188 -30.09 9.36 1.35
N GLU A 189 -30.19 8.48 0.36
CA GLU A 189 -30.85 7.18 0.44
C GLU A 189 -30.05 6.08 -0.27
N GLN A 190 -30.25 4.85 0.17
CA GLN A 190 -29.75 3.66 -0.49
C GLN A 190 -30.92 2.96 -1.17
N SER A 191 -31.06 3.20 -2.47
CA SER A 191 -32.20 2.72 -3.26
C SER A 191 -31.81 2.36 -4.69
N GLY A 192 -32.65 1.57 -5.38
CA GLY A 192 -32.46 1.26 -6.79
C GLY A 192 -32.53 2.51 -7.67
N TYR A 193 -33.31 3.53 -7.28
CA TYR A 193 -33.38 4.81 -7.99
C TYR A 193 -32.06 5.58 -7.90
N SER A 194 -31.46 5.64 -6.70
CA SER A 194 -30.13 6.20 -6.50
C SER A 194 -29.08 5.48 -7.32
N THR A 195 -29.16 4.13 -7.41
CA THR A 195 -28.26 3.33 -8.25
C THR A 195 -28.38 3.71 -9.73
N VAL A 196 -29.61 3.84 -10.23
CA VAL A 196 -29.88 4.24 -11.62
C VAL A 196 -29.30 5.63 -11.93
N ASP A 197 -29.54 6.63 -11.09
CA ASP A 197 -29.00 7.98 -11.25
C ASP A 197 -27.46 7.96 -11.18
N PHE A 198 -26.90 7.20 -10.21
CA PHE A 198 -25.47 7.07 -10.05
C PHE A 198 -24.78 6.49 -11.30
N ILE A 199 -25.33 5.45 -11.91
CA ILE A 199 -24.75 4.84 -13.12
C ILE A 199 -24.83 5.79 -14.31
N LYS A 200 -25.91 6.53 -14.48
CA LYS A 200 -26.00 7.57 -15.53
C LYS A 200 -24.90 8.64 -15.34
N ARG A 201 -24.66 9.09 -14.11
CA ARG A 201 -23.57 10.03 -13.79
C ARG A 201 -22.19 9.40 -14.03
N ALA A 202 -22.00 8.14 -13.66
CA ALA A 202 -20.75 7.43 -13.87
C ALA A 202 -20.42 7.29 -15.37
N ILE A 203 -21.38 6.91 -16.21
CA ILE A 203 -21.21 6.83 -17.66
C ILE A 203 -20.80 8.21 -18.22
N LYS A 204 -21.45 9.28 -17.78
CA LYS A 204 -21.07 10.64 -18.17
C LYS A 204 -19.66 11.02 -17.73
N PHE A 205 -19.25 10.62 -16.51
CA PHE A 205 -17.91 10.88 -15.96
C PHE A 205 -16.81 10.12 -16.71
N PHE A 206 -17.04 8.85 -16.99
CA PHE A 206 -16.05 8.03 -17.72
C PHE A 206 -16.02 8.32 -19.23
N GLY A 207 -17.13 8.79 -19.80
CA GLY A 207 -17.29 8.99 -21.25
C GLY A 207 -17.56 7.71 -22.03
N TYR A 208 -17.71 6.58 -21.34
CA TYR A 208 -18.04 5.26 -21.91
C TYR A 208 -18.88 4.45 -20.92
N LYS A 209 -19.59 3.44 -21.42
CA LYS A 209 -20.33 2.46 -20.62
C LYS A 209 -19.53 1.14 -20.50
N PRO A 210 -19.69 0.38 -19.43
CA PRO A 210 -19.03 -0.91 -19.28
C PRO A 210 -19.82 -2.01 -20.02
N ALA A 211 -19.14 -3.09 -20.38
CA ALA A 211 -19.80 -4.32 -20.81
C ALA A 211 -20.43 -5.08 -19.64
N ILE A 212 -19.78 -5.04 -18.47
CA ILE A 212 -20.21 -5.74 -17.26
C ILE A 212 -20.16 -4.80 -16.07
N ILE A 213 -21.24 -4.78 -15.26
CA ILE A 213 -21.22 -4.18 -13.91
C ILE A 213 -21.36 -5.30 -12.90
N GLN A 214 -20.42 -5.39 -11.97
CA GLN A 214 -20.44 -6.36 -10.88
C GLN A 214 -20.83 -5.66 -9.58
N THR A 215 -21.81 -6.23 -8.87
CA THR A 215 -22.30 -5.76 -7.56
C THR A 215 -22.35 -6.91 -6.56
N ASP A 216 -22.52 -6.58 -5.29
CA ASP A 216 -23.02 -7.53 -4.31
C ASP A 216 -24.55 -7.76 -4.46
N ASN A 217 -25.15 -8.49 -3.51
CA ASN A 217 -26.58 -8.80 -3.49
C ASN A 217 -27.38 -7.79 -2.66
N GLY A 218 -26.98 -6.53 -2.60
CA GLY A 218 -27.69 -5.48 -1.89
C GLY A 218 -29.05 -5.16 -2.50
N ALA A 219 -30.01 -4.71 -1.67
CA ALA A 219 -31.37 -4.36 -2.12
C ALA A 219 -31.40 -3.22 -3.14
N GLU A 220 -30.39 -2.38 -3.15
CA GLU A 220 -30.20 -1.30 -4.11
C GLU A 220 -29.80 -1.78 -5.51
N PHE A 221 -29.39 -3.04 -5.64
CA PHE A 221 -28.91 -3.64 -6.90
C PHE A 221 -29.79 -4.76 -7.40
N THR A 222 -30.52 -5.50 -6.50
CA THR A 222 -31.30 -6.64 -6.87
C THR A 222 -32.48 -6.87 -5.90
N ASN A 223 -33.48 -7.63 -6.34
CA ASN A 223 -34.58 -8.02 -5.48
C ASN A 223 -34.12 -9.06 -4.45
N ILE A 224 -34.19 -8.75 -3.14
CA ILE A 224 -33.84 -9.68 -2.06
C ILE A 224 -34.84 -10.85 -1.97
N ARG A 225 -36.12 -10.56 -2.21
CA ARG A 225 -37.19 -11.58 -2.22
C ARG A 225 -37.44 -12.04 -3.66
N ARG A 226 -37.74 -13.33 -3.82
CA ARG A 226 -38.22 -13.84 -5.10
C ARG A 226 -39.49 -13.12 -5.52
N THR A 227 -39.44 -12.50 -6.67
CA THR A 227 -40.57 -11.77 -7.27
C THR A 227 -40.42 -11.85 -8.79
N ASP A 228 -41.55 -11.84 -9.48
CA ASP A 228 -41.59 -11.78 -10.95
C ASP A 228 -41.25 -10.39 -11.52
N LYS A 229 -41.12 -9.39 -10.63
CA LYS A 229 -40.79 -8.03 -11.03
C LYS A 229 -39.28 -7.89 -11.25
N VAL A 230 -38.91 -7.35 -12.40
CA VAL A 230 -37.51 -7.01 -12.70
C VAL A 230 -37.08 -5.82 -11.85
N HIS A 231 -35.91 -5.90 -11.25
CA HIS A 231 -35.35 -4.77 -10.48
C HIS A 231 -35.03 -3.58 -11.39
N ILE A 232 -35.27 -2.35 -10.92
CA ILE A 232 -35.09 -1.13 -11.70
C ILE A 232 -33.67 -0.97 -12.24
N PHE A 233 -32.66 -1.43 -11.51
CA PHE A 233 -31.28 -1.42 -11.95
C PHE A 233 -31.04 -2.42 -13.10
N ASP A 234 -31.64 -3.63 -13.05
CA ASP A 234 -31.58 -4.60 -14.15
C ASP A 234 -32.31 -4.07 -15.40
N MET A 235 -33.42 -3.34 -15.24
CA MET A 235 -34.09 -2.67 -16.35
C MET A 235 -33.15 -1.65 -17.03
N LEU A 236 -32.42 -0.85 -16.24
CA LEU A 236 -31.42 0.07 -16.80
C LEU A 236 -30.29 -0.68 -17.51
N CYS A 237 -29.75 -1.73 -16.89
CA CYS A 237 -28.68 -2.54 -17.47
C CYS A 237 -29.09 -3.15 -18.81
N ASN A 238 -30.31 -3.71 -18.89
CA ASN A 238 -30.88 -4.28 -20.12
C ASN A 238 -31.02 -3.20 -21.20
N HIS A 239 -31.58 -2.04 -20.85
CA HIS A 239 -31.74 -0.91 -21.78
C HIS A 239 -30.39 -0.44 -22.35
N LEU A 240 -29.36 -0.38 -21.51
CA LEU A 240 -28.02 0.05 -21.90
C LEU A 240 -27.18 -1.09 -22.51
N ARG A 241 -27.71 -2.31 -22.60
CA ARG A 241 -26.97 -3.51 -23.02
C ARG A 241 -25.71 -3.76 -22.18
N ILE A 242 -25.83 -3.62 -20.86
CA ILE A 242 -24.81 -3.88 -19.87
C ILE A 242 -25.16 -5.18 -19.16
N LYS A 243 -24.23 -6.09 -19.02
CA LYS A 243 -24.42 -7.32 -18.23
C LYS A 243 -24.29 -7.00 -16.74
N HIS A 244 -25.39 -7.12 -15.98
CA HIS A 244 -25.32 -7.10 -14.53
C HIS A 244 -24.85 -8.45 -14.00
N GLN A 245 -23.82 -8.46 -13.16
CA GLN A 245 -23.22 -9.65 -12.57
C GLN A 245 -23.21 -9.55 -11.05
N LEU A 246 -24.02 -10.36 -10.39
CA LEU A 246 -23.99 -10.51 -8.95
C LEU A 246 -22.79 -11.36 -8.52
N ILE A 247 -22.12 -10.99 -7.43
CA ILE A 247 -21.12 -11.86 -6.80
C ILE A 247 -21.79 -13.08 -6.17
N ARG A 248 -21.07 -14.21 -6.15
CA ARG A 248 -21.55 -15.39 -5.45
C ARG A 248 -21.66 -15.09 -3.96
N PRO A 249 -22.72 -15.54 -3.29
CA PRO A 249 -22.84 -15.40 -1.83
C PRO A 249 -21.58 -15.90 -1.12
N ARG A 250 -21.16 -15.21 -0.07
CA ARG A 250 -19.95 -15.52 0.74
C ARG A 250 -18.62 -15.49 -0.04
N THR A 251 -18.57 -14.80 -1.18
CA THR A 251 -17.32 -14.58 -1.93
C THR A 251 -16.97 -13.09 -2.05
N PRO A 252 -16.69 -12.38 -0.94
CA PRO A 252 -16.43 -10.92 -0.95
C PRO A 252 -15.24 -10.52 -1.82
N ARG A 253 -14.37 -11.48 -2.12
CA ARG A 253 -13.16 -11.26 -2.94
C ARG A 253 -13.43 -10.73 -4.34
N HIS A 254 -14.61 -11.03 -4.90
CA HIS A 254 -14.95 -10.60 -6.24
C HIS A 254 -15.12 -9.08 -6.32
N ASN A 255 -15.56 -8.42 -5.25
CA ASN A 255 -15.70 -6.96 -5.15
C ASN A 255 -14.48 -6.27 -4.48
N GLY A 256 -13.36 -6.98 -4.36
CA GLY A 256 -12.19 -6.55 -3.56
C GLY A 256 -11.53 -5.25 -4.01
N LYS A 257 -11.72 -4.80 -5.26
CA LYS A 257 -11.15 -3.53 -5.73
C LYS A 257 -11.92 -2.34 -5.17
N VAL A 258 -13.25 -2.39 -5.21
CA VAL A 258 -14.11 -1.34 -4.64
C VAL A 258 -14.05 -1.35 -3.12
N GLU A 259 -14.07 -2.52 -2.47
CA GLU A 259 -13.90 -2.64 -1.00
C GLU A 259 -12.55 -2.05 -0.54
N ARG A 260 -11.47 -2.34 -1.27
CA ARG A 260 -10.15 -1.75 -0.98
C ARG A 260 -10.16 -0.23 -1.11
N SER A 261 -10.93 0.32 -2.05
CA SER A 261 -11.09 1.76 -2.19
C SER A 261 -11.82 2.36 -1.00
N HIS A 262 -12.87 1.70 -0.48
CA HIS A 262 -13.59 2.13 0.71
C HIS A 262 -12.70 2.16 1.96
N LEU A 263 -11.81 1.18 2.13
CA LEU A 263 -10.81 1.21 3.21
C LEU A 263 -9.84 2.41 3.07
N THR A 264 -9.48 2.74 1.83
CA THR A 264 -8.64 3.91 1.54
C THR A 264 -9.38 5.21 1.84
N ASP A 265 -10.66 5.29 1.46
CA ASP A 265 -11.52 6.44 1.75
C ASP A 265 -11.68 6.65 3.26
N GLN A 266 -11.85 5.57 4.02
CA GLN A 266 -11.91 5.68 5.48
C GLN A 266 -10.67 6.36 6.05
N LYS A 267 -9.47 5.94 5.59
CA LYS A 267 -8.18 6.44 6.12
C LYS A 267 -7.82 7.84 5.64
N ARG A 268 -8.17 8.19 4.41
CA ARG A 268 -7.67 9.41 3.74
C ARG A 268 -8.70 10.52 3.62
N PHE A 269 -9.96 10.19 3.77
CA PHE A 269 -11.06 11.14 3.61
C PHE A 269 -11.92 11.19 4.88
N TYR A 270 -12.61 10.12 5.23
CA TYR A 270 -13.56 10.13 6.32
C TYR A 270 -12.97 10.37 7.70
N ASN A 271 -11.73 10.00 7.96
CA ASN A 271 -11.07 10.28 9.24
C ASN A 271 -10.81 11.77 9.47
N TYR A 272 -10.89 12.59 8.41
CA TYR A 272 -10.63 14.03 8.45
C TYR A 272 -11.81 14.85 7.95
N LEU A 273 -12.88 14.21 7.49
CA LEU A 273 -14.06 14.85 6.95
C LEU A 273 -14.91 15.41 8.08
N SER A 274 -15.32 16.68 7.92
CA SER A 274 -16.46 17.28 8.61
C SER A 274 -17.27 18.04 7.59
N PHE A 275 -18.60 17.86 7.60
CA PHE A 275 -19.52 18.57 6.69
C PHE A 275 -20.84 18.86 7.39
N TYR A 276 -21.50 19.93 6.97
CA TYR A 276 -22.74 20.43 7.60
C TYR A 276 -23.98 20.33 6.71
N SER A 277 -23.81 20.06 5.40
CA SER A 277 -24.91 19.92 4.45
C SER A 277 -24.58 18.90 3.36
N TYR A 278 -25.64 18.47 2.65
CA TYR A 278 -25.47 17.56 1.50
C TYR A 278 -24.62 18.20 0.38
N ASP A 279 -24.79 19.49 0.12
CA ASP A 279 -24.00 20.18 -0.91
C ASP A 279 -22.53 20.34 -0.51
N ASP A 280 -22.25 20.56 0.77
CA ASP A 280 -20.90 20.57 1.28
C ASP A 280 -20.24 19.19 1.14
N LEU A 281 -20.94 18.11 1.48
CA LEU A 281 -20.47 16.74 1.26
C LEU A 281 -20.15 16.49 -0.23
N LYS A 282 -21.03 16.88 -1.15
CA LYS A 282 -20.80 16.73 -2.60
C LYS A 282 -19.53 17.45 -3.04
N LYS A 283 -19.35 18.69 -2.60
CA LYS A 283 -18.19 19.52 -2.94
C LYS A 283 -16.89 18.91 -2.44
N GLN A 284 -16.84 18.50 -1.16
CA GLN A 284 -15.67 17.89 -0.57
C GLN A 284 -15.35 16.53 -1.21
N MET A 285 -16.37 15.70 -1.46
CA MET A 285 -16.21 14.40 -2.11
C MET A 285 -15.71 14.53 -3.57
N SER A 286 -16.21 15.51 -4.32
CA SER A 286 -15.74 15.80 -5.69
C SER A 286 -14.26 16.22 -5.70
N SER A 287 -13.84 17.05 -4.75
CA SER A 287 -12.45 17.47 -4.60
C SER A 287 -11.55 16.28 -4.23
N TYR A 288 -12.01 15.42 -3.32
CA TYR A 288 -11.33 14.21 -2.95
C TYR A 288 -11.20 13.22 -4.12
N LEU A 289 -12.28 13.03 -4.90
CA LEU A 289 -12.28 12.15 -6.08
C LEU A 289 -11.19 12.54 -7.08
N ARG A 290 -11.11 13.83 -7.45
CA ARG A 290 -10.07 14.33 -8.36
C ARG A 290 -8.67 13.99 -7.85
N ARG A 291 -8.39 14.33 -6.58
CA ARG A 291 -7.09 14.02 -5.96
C ARG A 291 -6.81 12.52 -5.93
N SER A 292 -7.78 11.68 -5.59
CA SER A 292 -7.57 10.25 -5.43
C SER A 292 -7.27 9.53 -6.75
N ASN A 293 -7.85 9.98 -7.86
CA ASN A 293 -7.58 9.44 -9.19
C ASN A 293 -6.21 9.88 -9.76
N ASP A 294 -5.54 10.86 -9.12
CA ASP A 294 -4.19 11.32 -9.48
C ASP A 294 -3.08 10.69 -8.62
N ILE A 295 -3.44 9.87 -7.63
CA ILE A 295 -2.45 9.22 -6.77
C ILE A 295 -1.86 8.00 -7.48
N PRO A 296 -0.53 7.90 -7.65
CA PRO A 296 0.12 6.73 -8.22
C PRO A 296 -0.15 5.46 -7.43
N MET A 297 -0.37 4.35 -8.15
CA MET A 297 -0.60 3.03 -7.56
C MET A 297 0.47 2.05 -7.99
N GLN A 298 1.01 1.27 -7.05
CA GLN A 298 2.00 0.23 -7.35
C GLN A 298 1.46 -0.79 -8.36
N VAL A 299 0.18 -1.17 -8.24
CA VAL A 299 -0.48 -2.12 -9.15
C VAL A 299 -0.63 -1.61 -10.58
N LEU A 300 -0.44 -0.32 -10.81
CA LEU A 300 -0.44 0.34 -12.13
C LEU A 300 0.98 0.75 -12.55
N ASN A 301 2.00 0.07 -12.07
CA ASN A 301 3.40 0.43 -12.32
C ASN A 301 3.71 1.90 -11.98
N TRP A 302 3.16 2.39 -10.87
CA TRP A 302 3.29 3.74 -10.34
C TRP A 302 2.65 4.84 -11.21
N MET A 303 1.82 4.46 -12.16
CA MET A 303 0.91 5.40 -12.81
C MET A 303 -0.29 5.70 -11.89
N SER A 304 -0.86 6.89 -12.06
CA SER A 304 -2.16 7.18 -11.46
C SER A 304 -3.30 6.54 -12.28
N PRO A 305 -4.49 6.33 -11.69
CA PRO A 305 -5.67 5.89 -12.44
C PRO A 305 -5.95 6.74 -13.67
N ASN A 306 -5.82 8.07 -13.57
CA ASN A 306 -6.00 8.98 -14.70
C ASN A 306 -4.96 8.75 -15.81
N GLN A 307 -3.68 8.59 -15.45
CA GLN A 307 -2.62 8.27 -16.41
C GLN A 307 -2.83 6.92 -17.07
N LYS A 308 -3.21 5.90 -16.29
CA LYS A 308 -3.49 4.56 -16.81
C LYS A 308 -4.67 4.58 -17.77
N ARG A 309 -5.76 5.28 -17.43
CA ARG A 309 -6.90 5.47 -18.35
C ARG A 309 -6.46 6.10 -19.66
N GLN A 310 -5.67 7.19 -19.60
CA GLN A 310 -5.20 7.86 -20.82
C GLN A 310 -4.35 6.94 -21.68
N GLN A 311 -3.46 6.16 -21.06
CA GLN A 311 -2.68 5.14 -21.77
C GLN A 311 -3.57 4.13 -22.49
N LEU A 312 -4.62 3.64 -21.81
CA LEU A 312 -5.51 2.62 -22.38
C LEU A 312 -6.43 3.18 -23.48
N ILE A 313 -6.84 4.44 -23.39
CA ILE A 313 -7.61 5.12 -24.46
C ILE A 313 -6.77 5.23 -25.72
N ASN A 314 -5.48 5.55 -25.60
CA ASN A 314 -4.60 5.68 -26.76
C ASN A 314 -4.29 4.34 -27.45
N LEU A 315 -4.69 3.22 -26.86
CA LEU A 315 -4.55 1.87 -27.43
C LEU A 315 -5.84 1.36 -28.13
N LEU A 316 -6.96 2.09 -27.99
CA LEU A 316 -8.24 1.80 -28.65
C LEU A 316 -8.35 2.55 -29.96
#